data_918009a71f21948f4781d1c5f462b232
#
_entry.id   918009a71f21948f4781d1c5f462b232
#
_cell.length_a   1.000
_cell.length_b   1.000
_cell.length_c   1.000
_cell.angle_alpha   90.00
_cell.angle_beta   90.00
_cell.angle_gamma   90.00
#
_symmetry.space_group_name_H-M   'P 1'
#
loop_
_entity.id
_entity.type
_entity.pdbx_description
1 polymer ?
#
loop_
_entity_poly.entity_id
_entity_poly.type
_entity_poly.pdbx_seq_one_letter_code
_entity_poly.pdbx_strand_id
1 'polypeptide(L)'
;MPNYHGMYSLLWSSLIPLVLFLLFIIIDTSIKERLILSYLPEAVIQIGQDEINYSVNVLKNNIRNLDSIIASNILPLDSANTLYDAYSLFRSSYLIFISLLSFALSFFAINRLSVRFDARRYVERILKLIFFIFSTVAVLTTFGIVLSLIFETLRFFSQVSFFDFLFGTHWSPQAAIREDQVGSSGSFGAVPIFAGTLLITFIAMIVAAPLGLYSAIYLSQYAKPSVRSYFKPILEILAGIPTVVYGFFAALTVGPFIRSSGESFGLTVSTESALAAGLVMGIMIIPYVSSLSDDVM
;
A
#
# COMPACT_ATOMS: atom_id res chain seq x y z
N MET A 1 25.38 28.29 -8.38
CA MET A 1 24.14 27.92 -7.62
C MET A 1 24.51 26.92 -6.56
N PRO A 2 24.66 27.31 -5.29
CA PRO A 2 25.14 26.41 -4.23
C PRO A 2 24.30 25.17 -4.01
N ASN A 3 22.96 25.27 -4.18
CA ASN A 3 22.04 24.16 -3.96
C ASN A 3 22.30 22.93 -4.86
N TYR A 4 22.67 23.12 -6.13
CA TYR A 4 22.97 22.02 -7.05
C TYR A 4 24.27 21.30 -6.72
N HIS A 5 25.26 21.99 -6.16
CA HIS A 5 26.52 21.36 -5.71
C HIS A 5 26.25 20.44 -4.51
N GLY A 6 25.46 20.92 -3.53
CA GLY A 6 25.02 20.09 -2.40
C GLY A 6 24.20 18.87 -2.84
N MET A 7 23.27 19.08 -3.77
CA MET A 7 22.44 18.01 -4.31
C MET A 7 23.24 16.96 -5.11
N TYR A 8 24.26 17.39 -5.86
CA TYR A 8 25.20 16.49 -6.54
C TYR A 8 25.94 15.60 -5.54
N SER A 9 26.51 16.20 -4.49
CA SER A 9 27.20 15.46 -3.44
C SER A 9 26.26 14.49 -2.72
N LEU A 10 25.05 14.91 -2.39
CA LEU A 10 24.02 14.07 -1.75
C LEU A 10 23.64 12.87 -2.63
N LEU A 11 23.41 13.10 -3.92
CA LEU A 11 23.03 12.00 -4.84
C LEU A 11 24.13 10.94 -4.93
N TRP A 12 25.39 11.34 -5.02
CA TRP A 12 26.51 10.40 -5.07
C TRP A 12 26.72 9.66 -3.75
N SER A 13 26.58 10.35 -2.62
CA SER A 13 26.77 9.76 -1.29
C SER A 13 25.65 8.87 -0.84
N SER A 14 24.42 9.05 -1.37
CA SER A 14 23.24 8.31 -0.91
C SER A 14 22.67 7.32 -1.92
N LEU A 15 22.65 7.64 -3.22
CA LEU A 15 21.95 6.82 -4.22
C LEU A 15 22.55 5.42 -4.36
N ILE A 16 23.87 5.33 -4.54
CA ILE A 16 24.56 4.04 -4.69
C ILE A 16 24.49 3.21 -3.40
N PRO A 17 24.82 3.77 -2.21
CA PRO A 17 24.62 3.07 -0.95
C PRO A 17 23.19 2.62 -0.69
N LEU A 18 22.20 3.44 -1.07
CA LEU A 18 20.78 3.09 -0.93
C LEU A 18 20.41 1.89 -1.82
N VAL A 19 20.85 1.88 -3.08
CA VAL A 19 20.63 0.74 -3.99
C VAL A 19 21.27 -0.53 -3.44
N LEU A 20 22.49 -0.45 -2.94
CA LEU A 20 23.18 -1.58 -2.31
C LEU A 20 22.46 -2.04 -1.05
N PHE A 21 21.93 -1.12 -0.24
CA PHE A 21 21.15 -1.46 0.95
C PHE A 21 19.83 -2.16 0.60
N LEU A 22 19.14 -1.71 -0.45
CA LEU A 22 17.95 -2.39 -0.94
C LEU A 22 18.25 -3.78 -1.49
N LEU A 23 19.35 -3.93 -2.24
CA LEU A 23 19.84 -5.23 -2.68
C LEU A 23 20.19 -6.14 -1.50
N PHE A 24 20.79 -5.59 -0.44
CA PHE A 24 21.04 -6.33 0.78
C PHE A 24 19.76 -6.90 1.39
N ILE A 25 18.69 -6.10 1.50
CA ILE A 25 17.41 -6.57 2.05
C ILE A 25 16.86 -7.75 1.24
N ILE A 26 16.99 -7.70 -0.08
CA ILE A 26 16.52 -8.78 -0.97
C ILE A 26 17.37 -10.05 -0.78
N ILE A 27 18.70 -9.90 -0.75
CA ILE A 27 19.65 -11.00 -0.68
C ILE A 27 19.74 -11.58 0.75
N ASP A 28 19.52 -10.77 1.78
CA ASP A 28 19.57 -11.15 3.20
C ASP A 28 18.69 -12.37 3.49
N THR A 29 17.51 -12.42 2.90
CA THR A 29 16.58 -13.54 3.03
C THR A 29 17.16 -14.85 2.51
N SER A 30 17.77 -14.83 1.33
CA SER A 30 18.38 -16.02 0.71
C SER A 30 19.66 -16.45 1.42
N ILE A 31 20.43 -15.49 1.95
CA ILE A 31 21.65 -15.81 2.71
C ILE A 31 21.29 -16.43 4.05
N LYS A 32 20.29 -15.90 4.76
CA LYS A 32 19.79 -16.52 6.00
C LYS A 32 19.39 -17.97 5.79
N GLU A 33 18.61 -18.22 4.76
CA GLU A 33 18.13 -19.55 4.43
C GLU A 33 19.28 -20.52 4.14
N ARG A 34 20.24 -20.12 3.32
CA ARG A 34 21.43 -20.94 3.03
C ARG A 34 22.30 -21.18 4.26
N LEU A 35 22.54 -20.14 5.08
CA LEU A 35 23.29 -20.29 6.32
C LEU A 35 22.58 -21.24 7.28
N ILE A 36 21.28 -21.08 7.51
CA ILE A 36 20.52 -21.94 8.40
C ILE A 36 20.58 -23.39 7.92
N LEU A 37 20.35 -23.65 6.65
CA LEU A 37 20.43 -24.99 6.06
C LEU A 37 21.79 -25.65 6.27
N SER A 38 22.90 -24.89 6.25
CA SER A 38 24.25 -25.43 6.46
C SER A 38 24.56 -25.81 7.90
N TYR A 39 23.79 -25.32 8.87
CA TYR A 39 23.95 -25.60 10.30
C TYR A 39 22.86 -26.51 10.87
N LEU A 40 21.86 -26.90 10.05
CA LEU A 40 20.77 -27.78 10.51
C LEU A 40 21.28 -29.16 10.82
N PRO A 41 20.89 -29.75 11.98
CA PRO A 41 21.28 -31.11 12.35
C PRO A 41 20.71 -32.15 11.36
N GLU A 42 21.50 -33.21 11.10
CA GLU A 42 21.04 -34.32 10.24
C GLU A 42 19.73 -34.95 10.73
N ALA A 43 19.52 -34.97 12.05
CA ALA A 43 18.29 -35.47 12.66
C ALA A 43 17.04 -34.70 12.17
N VAL A 44 17.12 -33.38 11.97
CA VAL A 44 16.01 -32.55 11.45
C VAL A 44 15.83 -32.81 9.96
N ILE A 45 16.92 -32.96 9.21
CA ILE A 45 16.89 -33.20 7.76
C ILE A 45 16.25 -34.57 7.45
N GLN A 46 16.40 -35.56 8.31
CA GLN A 46 15.85 -36.91 8.11
C GLN A 46 14.34 -37.01 8.39
N ILE A 47 13.74 -36.08 9.16
CA ILE A 47 12.31 -36.10 9.49
C ILE A 47 11.45 -35.80 8.26
N GLY A 48 11.87 -34.87 7.40
CA GLY A 48 11.16 -34.52 6.17
C GLY A 48 11.15 -33.02 5.86
N GLN A 49 10.66 -32.70 4.68
CA GLN A 49 10.70 -31.32 4.14
C GLN A 49 9.89 -30.31 4.99
N ASP A 50 8.81 -30.76 5.60
CA ASP A 50 7.96 -29.87 6.41
C ASP A 50 8.68 -29.43 7.69
N GLU A 51 9.44 -30.32 8.33
CA GLU A 51 10.23 -29.99 9.52
C GLU A 51 11.41 -29.08 9.18
N ILE A 52 12.04 -29.30 8.02
CA ILE A 52 13.08 -28.39 7.50
C ILE A 52 12.50 -27.00 7.31
N ASN A 53 11.37 -26.86 6.64
CA ASN A 53 10.70 -25.58 6.37
C ASN A 53 10.30 -24.88 7.67
N TYR A 54 9.75 -25.60 8.63
CA TYR A 54 9.42 -25.08 9.96
C TYR A 54 10.66 -24.55 10.67
N SER A 55 11.70 -25.37 10.78
CA SER A 55 12.96 -25.03 11.44
C SER A 55 13.64 -23.82 10.79
N VAL A 56 13.69 -23.76 9.46
CA VAL A 56 14.23 -22.63 8.71
C VAL A 56 13.43 -21.35 9.00
N ASN A 57 12.11 -21.41 9.01
CA ASN A 57 11.27 -20.24 9.29
C ASN A 57 11.44 -19.71 10.71
N VAL A 58 11.47 -20.60 11.70
CA VAL A 58 11.69 -20.23 13.12
C VAL A 58 13.06 -19.59 13.30
N LEU A 59 14.13 -20.23 12.81
CA LEU A 59 15.49 -19.69 12.92
C LEU A 59 15.67 -18.39 12.13
N LYS A 60 15.09 -18.28 10.96
CA LYS A 60 15.13 -17.06 10.12
C LYS A 60 14.54 -15.83 10.82
N ASN A 61 13.46 -16.02 11.55
CA ASN A 61 12.83 -14.95 12.33
C ASN A 61 13.66 -14.56 13.56
N ASN A 62 14.38 -15.52 14.13
CA ASN A 62 15.14 -15.38 15.38
C ASN A 62 16.64 -15.13 15.19
N ILE A 63 17.19 -15.23 13.99
CA ILE A 63 18.63 -15.20 13.67
C ILE A 63 19.37 -13.94 14.18
N ARG A 64 18.65 -12.90 14.52
CA ARG A 64 19.21 -11.64 15.03
C ARG A 64 19.39 -11.61 16.55
N ASN A 65 18.86 -12.59 17.26
CA ASN A 65 18.92 -12.68 18.71
C ASN A 65 19.34 -14.10 19.11
N LEU A 66 20.54 -14.23 19.70
CA LEU A 66 21.11 -15.51 20.11
C LEU A 66 20.22 -16.26 21.12
N ASP A 67 19.67 -15.53 22.12
CA ASP A 67 18.80 -16.14 23.13
C ASP A 67 17.54 -16.76 22.50
N SER A 68 17.00 -16.11 21.47
CA SER A 68 15.84 -16.61 20.74
C SER A 68 16.16 -17.84 19.88
N ILE A 69 17.38 -17.92 19.31
CA ILE A 69 17.84 -19.10 18.59
C ILE A 69 17.97 -20.29 19.58
N ILE A 70 18.60 -20.06 20.73
CA ILE A 70 18.79 -21.09 21.78
C ILE A 70 17.42 -21.52 22.32
N ALA A 71 16.53 -20.60 22.60
CA ALA A 71 15.17 -20.88 23.10
C ALA A 71 14.33 -21.72 22.13
N SER A 72 14.65 -21.73 20.84
CA SER A 72 13.94 -22.54 19.83
C SER A 72 14.23 -24.06 20.00
N ASN A 73 15.30 -24.45 20.67
CA ASN A 73 15.77 -25.83 20.83
C ASN A 73 15.97 -26.64 19.54
N ILE A 74 16.08 -25.94 18.39
CA ILE A 74 16.26 -26.56 17.07
C ILE A 74 17.73 -26.93 16.85
N LEU A 75 18.64 -26.06 17.32
CA LEU A 75 20.08 -26.22 17.14
C LEU A 75 20.79 -26.55 18.47
N PRO A 76 21.84 -27.36 18.45
CA PRO A 76 22.78 -27.45 19.54
C PRO A 76 23.40 -26.07 19.85
N LEU A 77 23.80 -25.86 21.11
CA LEU A 77 24.31 -24.55 21.56
C LEU A 77 25.51 -24.06 20.73
N ASP A 78 26.44 -24.96 20.38
CA ASP A 78 27.62 -24.61 19.57
C ASP A 78 27.23 -24.20 18.14
N SER A 79 26.29 -24.91 17.54
CA SER A 79 25.77 -24.57 16.21
C SER A 79 24.95 -23.26 16.21
N ALA A 80 24.20 -22.99 17.29
CA ALA A 80 23.47 -21.76 17.48
C ALA A 80 24.40 -20.54 17.57
N ASN A 81 25.49 -20.67 18.36
CA ASN A 81 26.52 -19.64 18.49
C ASN A 81 27.22 -19.37 17.14
N THR A 82 27.66 -20.43 16.47
CA THR A 82 28.37 -20.30 15.18
C THR A 82 27.48 -19.73 14.08
N LEU A 83 26.20 -20.09 14.02
CA LEU A 83 25.21 -19.52 13.11
C LEU A 83 25.02 -18.02 13.37
N TYR A 84 24.81 -17.63 14.63
CA TYR A 84 24.66 -16.24 15.04
C TYR A 84 25.88 -15.41 14.68
N ASP A 85 27.07 -15.89 15.00
CA ASP A 85 28.35 -15.21 14.73
C ASP A 85 28.57 -15.05 13.22
N ALA A 86 28.35 -16.09 12.44
CA ALA A 86 28.49 -16.05 10.99
C ALA A 86 27.53 -15.03 10.37
N TYR A 87 26.26 -15.02 10.79
CA TYR A 87 25.29 -14.05 10.28
C TYR A 87 25.58 -12.62 10.77
N SER A 88 25.98 -12.46 12.04
CA SER A 88 26.30 -11.14 12.61
C SER A 88 27.52 -10.52 11.94
N LEU A 89 28.56 -11.31 11.68
CA LEU A 89 29.75 -10.90 10.93
C LEU A 89 29.38 -10.49 9.49
N PHE A 90 28.61 -11.30 8.79
CA PHE A 90 28.17 -10.98 7.44
C PHE A 90 27.40 -9.65 7.40
N ARG A 91 26.39 -9.51 8.27
CA ARG A 91 25.57 -8.30 8.35
C ARG A 91 26.38 -7.06 8.71
N SER A 92 27.24 -7.16 9.73
CA SER A 92 28.06 -6.06 10.20
C SER A 92 29.07 -5.62 9.14
N SER A 93 29.75 -6.59 8.51
CA SER A 93 30.70 -6.32 7.43
C SER A 93 30.06 -5.61 6.25
N TYR A 94 28.86 -6.04 5.86
CA TYR A 94 28.13 -5.43 4.76
C TYR A 94 27.66 -4.00 5.08
N LEU A 95 27.16 -3.76 6.29
CA LEU A 95 26.76 -2.42 6.73
C LEU A 95 27.97 -1.47 6.85
N ILE A 96 29.09 -1.98 7.37
CA ILE A 96 30.34 -1.20 7.41
C ILE A 96 30.82 -0.86 6.00
N PHE A 97 30.79 -1.84 5.08
CA PHE A 97 31.15 -1.62 3.68
C PHE A 97 30.29 -0.51 3.02
N ILE A 98 28.95 -0.58 3.19
CA ILE A 98 28.06 0.46 2.66
C ILE A 98 28.37 1.83 3.26
N SER A 99 28.63 1.89 4.56
CA SER A 99 28.95 3.14 5.27
C SER A 99 30.27 3.74 4.78
N LEU A 100 31.30 2.93 4.66
CA LEU A 100 32.59 3.35 4.12
C LEU A 100 32.50 3.81 2.66
N LEU A 101 31.72 3.08 1.85
CA LEU A 101 31.47 3.44 0.47
C LEU A 101 30.73 4.78 0.36
N SER A 102 29.70 5.01 1.20
CA SER A 102 29.00 6.29 1.27
C SER A 102 29.94 7.45 1.59
N PHE A 103 30.83 7.26 2.56
CA PHE A 103 31.82 8.26 2.94
C PHE A 103 32.83 8.52 1.81
N ALA A 104 33.35 7.46 1.18
CA ALA A 104 34.28 7.56 0.06
C ALA A 104 33.65 8.28 -1.15
N LEU A 105 32.40 7.96 -1.48
CA LEU A 105 31.66 8.62 -2.57
C LEU A 105 31.37 10.09 -2.25
N SER A 106 31.05 10.41 -0.99
CA SER A 106 30.88 11.79 -0.54
C SER A 106 32.18 12.60 -0.71
N PHE A 107 33.28 12.03 -0.24
CA PHE A 107 34.60 12.65 -0.38
C PHE A 107 34.99 12.87 -1.86
N PHE A 108 34.78 11.86 -2.69
CA PHE A 108 35.03 11.97 -4.13
C PHE A 108 34.15 13.03 -4.78
N ALA A 109 32.86 13.08 -4.44
CA ALA A 109 31.92 14.07 -4.99
C ALA A 109 32.33 15.48 -4.59
N ILE A 110 32.68 15.70 -3.31
CA ILE A 110 33.15 17.04 -2.82
C ILE A 110 34.40 17.48 -3.54
N ASN A 111 35.39 16.60 -3.71
CA ASN A 111 36.63 16.92 -4.38
C ASN A 111 36.50 17.29 -5.87
N ARG A 112 35.40 16.81 -6.51
CA ARG A 112 35.04 17.18 -7.89
C ARG A 112 34.36 18.54 -8.03
N LEU A 113 33.83 19.08 -6.93
CA LEU A 113 33.13 20.35 -6.96
C LEU A 113 34.14 21.51 -7.16
N SER A 114 33.94 22.28 -8.22
CA SER A 114 34.68 23.48 -8.53
C SER A 114 33.74 24.59 -8.99
N VAL A 115 34.18 25.82 -8.98
CA VAL A 115 33.38 26.98 -9.43
C VAL A 115 32.89 26.82 -10.89
N ARG A 116 33.64 26.09 -11.71
CA ARG A 116 33.34 25.84 -13.12
C ARG A 116 32.56 24.53 -13.35
N PHE A 117 32.32 23.75 -12.30
CA PHE A 117 31.64 22.49 -12.42
C PHE A 117 30.12 22.68 -12.62
N ASP A 118 29.56 22.20 -13.72
CA ASP A 118 28.13 22.27 -14.03
C ASP A 118 27.33 21.16 -13.29
N ALA A 119 27.24 21.31 -11.96
CA ALA A 119 26.52 20.38 -11.10
C ALA A 119 25.05 20.23 -11.50
N ARG A 120 24.42 21.31 -12.00
CA ARG A 120 23.00 21.27 -12.43
C ARG A 120 22.76 20.24 -13.50
N ARG A 121 23.59 20.20 -14.54
CA ARG A 121 23.46 19.25 -15.66
C ARG A 121 23.54 17.80 -15.21
N TYR A 122 24.45 17.49 -14.28
CA TYR A 122 24.60 16.14 -13.75
C TYR A 122 23.40 15.73 -12.88
N VAL A 123 22.98 16.62 -11.97
CA VAL A 123 21.80 16.38 -11.12
C VAL A 123 20.55 16.17 -11.95
N GLU A 124 20.27 17.05 -12.92
CA GLU A 124 19.10 16.92 -13.80
C GLU A 124 19.13 15.62 -14.62
N ARG A 125 20.31 15.17 -15.07
CA ARG A 125 20.44 13.91 -15.80
C ARG A 125 20.13 12.71 -14.90
N ILE A 126 20.66 12.68 -13.67
CA ILE A 126 20.40 11.61 -12.71
C ILE A 126 18.91 11.61 -12.34
N LEU A 127 18.31 12.76 -12.06
CA LEU A 127 16.88 12.85 -11.74
C LEU A 127 16.00 12.38 -12.90
N LYS A 128 16.32 12.78 -14.14
CA LYS A 128 15.59 12.29 -15.33
C LYS A 128 15.67 10.77 -15.47
N LEU A 129 16.86 10.19 -15.21
CA LEU A 129 17.02 8.72 -15.23
C LEU A 129 16.19 8.05 -14.14
N ILE A 130 16.19 8.58 -12.92
CA ILE A 130 15.40 8.07 -11.79
C ILE A 130 13.90 8.13 -12.13
N PHE A 131 13.41 9.27 -12.61
CA PHE A 131 12.02 9.41 -13.00
C PHE A 131 11.64 8.49 -14.16
N PHE A 132 12.54 8.30 -15.14
CA PHE A 132 12.32 7.37 -16.24
C PHE A 132 12.18 5.94 -15.72
N ILE A 133 13.07 5.50 -14.82
CA ILE A 133 12.98 4.15 -14.21
C ILE A 133 11.68 3.98 -13.45
N PHE A 134 11.32 4.92 -12.56
CA PHE A 134 10.08 4.84 -11.80
C PHE A 134 8.83 4.88 -12.68
N SER A 135 8.82 5.73 -13.71
CA SER A 135 7.74 5.76 -14.69
C SER A 135 7.62 4.44 -15.44
N THR A 136 8.75 3.85 -15.84
CA THR A 136 8.75 2.55 -16.52
C THR A 136 8.21 1.45 -15.60
N VAL A 137 8.64 1.41 -14.33
CA VAL A 137 8.13 0.45 -13.35
C VAL A 137 6.62 0.63 -13.15
N ALA A 138 6.13 1.87 -13.01
CA ALA A 138 4.70 2.16 -12.86
C ALA A 138 3.89 1.67 -14.09
N VAL A 139 4.38 1.94 -15.31
CA VAL A 139 3.72 1.47 -16.54
C VAL A 139 3.71 -0.06 -16.63
N LEU A 140 4.85 -0.71 -16.33
CA LEU A 140 4.93 -2.18 -16.33
C LEU A 140 4.03 -2.80 -15.28
N THR A 141 3.94 -2.18 -14.09
CA THR A 141 3.04 -2.65 -13.02
C THR A 141 1.58 -2.53 -13.46
N THR A 142 1.19 -1.38 -14.03
CA THR A 142 -0.16 -1.19 -14.56
C THR A 142 -0.48 -2.21 -15.64
N PHE A 143 0.45 -2.45 -16.57
CA PHE A 143 0.29 -3.47 -17.61
C PHE A 143 0.16 -4.88 -17.01
N GLY A 144 0.99 -5.21 -16.00
CA GLY A 144 0.90 -6.47 -15.28
C GLY A 144 -0.45 -6.66 -14.58
N ILE A 145 -1.00 -5.61 -13.95
CA ILE A 145 -2.33 -5.63 -13.34
C ILE A 145 -3.41 -5.92 -14.39
N VAL A 146 -3.36 -5.22 -15.54
CA VAL A 146 -4.34 -5.43 -16.63
C VAL A 146 -4.27 -6.87 -17.16
N LEU A 147 -3.06 -7.39 -17.39
CA LEU A 147 -2.89 -8.78 -17.83
C LEU A 147 -3.42 -9.78 -16.79
N SER A 148 -3.14 -9.57 -15.51
CA SER A 148 -3.65 -10.40 -14.43
C SER A 148 -5.17 -10.40 -14.38
N LEU A 149 -5.79 -9.21 -14.48
CA LEU A 149 -7.25 -9.08 -14.53
C LEU A 149 -7.87 -9.80 -15.74
N ILE A 150 -7.25 -9.70 -16.92
CA ILE A 150 -7.72 -10.42 -18.11
C ILE A 150 -7.64 -11.92 -17.88
N PHE A 151 -6.52 -12.42 -17.36
CA PHE A 151 -6.33 -13.84 -17.09
C PHE A 151 -7.36 -14.38 -16.09
N GLU A 152 -7.56 -13.70 -14.97
CA GLU A 152 -8.55 -14.10 -13.96
C GLU A 152 -9.99 -13.98 -14.52
N THR A 153 -10.27 -12.99 -15.34
CA THR A 153 -11.57 -12.82 -16.01
C THR A 153 -11.85 -13.99 -16.95
N LEU A 154 -10.89 -14.39 -17.77
CA LEU A 154 -11.06 -15.55 -18.65
C LEU A 154 -11.27 -16.84 -17.86
N ARG A 155 -10.53 -17.01 -16.77
CA ARG A 155 -10.69 -18.15 -15.85
C ARG A 155 -12.08 -18.15 -15.19
N PHE A 156 -12.58 -17.01 -14.75
CA PHE A 156 -13.91 -16.87 -14.19
C PHE A 156 -14.99 -17.24 -15.21
N PHE A 157 -14.94 -16.70 -16.44
CA PHE A 157 -15.90 -17.00 -17.48
C PHE A 157 -15.79 -18.39 -18.09
N SER A 158 -14.75 -19.15 -17.79
CA SER A 158 -14.71 -20.59 -18.10
C SER A 158 -15.62 -21.41 -17.17
N GLN A 159 -16.01 -20.87 -16.00
CA GLN A 159 -16.86 -21.53 -15.00
C GLN A 159 -18.26 -20.93 -14.91
N VAL A 160 -18.40 -19.64 -15.21
CA VAL A 160 -19.66 -18.87 -15.11
C VAL A 160 -20.03 -18.35 -16.50
N SER A 161 -21.26 -18.58 -16.94
CA SER A 161 -21.75 -18.04 -18.22
C SER A 161 -21.73 -16.52 -18.21
N PHE A 162 -21.22 -15.90 -19.27
CA PHE A 162 -21.15 -14.45 -19.41
C PHE A 162 -22.54 -13.79 -19.30
N PHE A 163 -23.58 -14.42 -19.90
CA PHE A 163 -24.93 -13.89 -19.85
C PHE A 163 -25.57 -14.05 -18.47
N ASP A 164 -25.33 -15.17 -17.78
CA ASP A 164 -25.81 -15.38 -16.42
C ASP A 164 -25.17 -14.41 -15.44
N PHE A 165 -23.90 -14.08 -15.64
CA PHE A 165 -23.22 -13.04 -14.89
C PHE A 165 -23.82 -11.65 -15.17
N LEU A 166 -23.95 -11.26 -16.44
CA LEU A 166 -24.35 -9.91 -16.82
C LEU A 166 -25.80 -9.58 -16.41
N PHE A 167 -26.72 -10.55 -16.58
CA PHE A 167 -28.15 -10.37 -16.31
C PHE A 167 -28.64 -11.03 -15.03
N GLY A 168 -27.76 -11.70 -14.30
CA GLY A 168 -28.09 -12.32 -13.02
C GLY A 168 -28.52 -11.30 -11.97
N THR A 169 -29.60 -11.61 -11.26
CA THR A 169 -30.22 -10.73 -10.26
C THR A 169 -29.84 -11.10 -8.82
N HIS A 170 -29.01 -12.11 -8.63
CA HIS A 170 -28.55 -12.56 -7.32
C HIS A 170 -27.03 -12.49 -7.24
N TRP A 171 -26.52 -11.86 -6.16
CA TRP A 171 -25.11 -11.79 -5.87
C TRP A 171 -24.82 -12.41 -4.50
N SER A 172 -24.22 -13.58 -4.50
CA SER A 172 -23.76 -14.28 -3.30
C SER A 172 -22.50 -15.07 -3.63
N PRO A 173 -21.32 -14.44 -3.61
CA PRO A 173 -20.05 -15.06 -3.98
C PRO A 173 -19.53 -16.02 -2.89
N GLN A 174 -20.17 -16.07 -1.72
CA GLN A 174 -19.77 -16.92 -0.60
C GLN A 174 -20.12 -18.37 -0.91
N ALA A 175 -19.13 -19.17 -1.32
CA ALA A 175 -19.25 -20.61 -1.43
C ALA A 175 -18.88 -21.27 -0.09
N ALA A 176 -19.52 -22.40 0.24
CA ALA A 176 -19.13 -23.22 1.38
C ALA A 176 -17.72 -23.79 1.14
N ILE A 177 -16.79 -23.49 2.06
CA ILE A 177 -15.42 -23.99 2.01
C ILE A 177 -15.31 -25.32 2.77
N ARG A 178 -16.25 -25.61 3.68
CA ARG A 178 -16.30 -26.83 4.49
C ARG A 178 -17.63 -27.52 4.31
N GLU A 179 -17.65 -28.85 4.40
CA GLU A 179 -18.85 -29.70 4.24
C GLU A 179 -19.95 -29.42 5.27
N ASP A 180 -19.57 -28.85 6.45
CA ASP A 180 -20.50 -28.50 7.53
C ASP A 180 -21.05 -27.06 7.41
N GLN A 181 -20.61 -26.25 6.44
CA GLN A 181 -21.11 -24.92 6.19
C GLN A 181 -22.32 -24.94 5.27
N VAL A 182 -23.46 -24.38 5.75
CA VAL A 182 -24.60 -24.06 4.90
C VAL A 182 -24.27 -22.84 4.05
N GLY A 183 -23.52 -23.05 2.97
CA GLY A 183 -23.16 -22.01 2.01
C GLY A 183 -24.08 -22.05 0.80
N SER A 184 -24.27 -20.89 0.15
CA SER A 184 -24.92 -20.86 -1.16
C SER A 184 -23.99 -21.50 -2.20
N SER A 185 -24.56 -22.05 -3.27
CA SER A 185 -23.83 -22.61 -4.42
C SER A 185 -23.03 -21.57 -5.23
N GLY A 186 -22.87 -20.35 -4.70
CA GLY A 186 -22.26 -19.21 -5.37
C GLY A 186 -23.15 -18.69 -6.50
N SER A 187 -23.73 -17.51 -6.35
CA SER A 187 -24.42 -16.83 -7.45
C SER A 187 -23.71 -15.53 -7.77
N PHE A 188 -23.42 -15.31 -9.05
CA PHE A 188 -22.56 -14.24 -9.53
C PHE A 188 -23.32 -13.35 -10.52
N GLY A 189 -24.44 -12.73 -10.07
CA GLY A 189 -25.18 -11.79 -10.90
C GLY A 189 -24.66 -10.35 -10.76
N ALA A 190 -24.40 -9.67 -11.86
CA ALA A 190 -23.87 -8.31 -11.87
C ALA A 190 -24.93 -7.23 -11.58
N VAL A 191 -26.20 -7.49 -11.87
CA VAL A 191 -27.30 -6.51 -11.73
C VAL A 191 -27.37 -5.89 -10.32
N PRO A 192 -27.32 -6.65 -9.19
CA PRO A 192 -27.36 -6.05 -7.86
C PRO A 192 -26.17 -5.14 -7.57
N ILE A 193 -24.99 -5.47 -8.09
CA ILE A 193 -23.77 -4.66 -7.90
C ILE A 193 -23.92 -3.32 -8.59
N PHE A 194 -24.35 -3.30 -9.86
CA PHE A 194 -24.59 -2.08 -10.61
C PHE A 194 -25.72 -1.25 -10.00
N ALA A 195 -26.82 -1.87 -9.63
CA ALA A 195 -27.95 -1.18 -8.99
C ALA A 195 -27.54 -0.56 -7.65
N GLY A 196 -26.80 -1.29 -6.81
CA GLY A 196 -26.28 -0.78 -5.54
C GLY A 196 -25.31 0.38 -5.74
N THR A 197 -24.39 0.27 -6.71
CA THR A 197 -23.45 1.35 -7.04
C THR A 197 -24.16 2.61 -7.52
N LEU A 198 -25.15 2.47 -8.42
CA LEU A 198 -25.94 3.60 -8.91
C LEU A 198 -26.74 4.26 -7.78
N LEU A 199 -27.36 3.48 -6.90
CA LEU A 199 -28.08 4.01 -5.74
C LEU A 199 -27.18 4.81 -4.80
N ILE A 200 -26.04 4.23 -4.41
CA ILE A 200 -25.06 4.91 -3.54
C ILE A 200 -24.54 6.20 -4.20
N THR A 201 -24.20 6.13 -5.49
CA THR A 201 -23.74 7.30 -6.25
C THR A 201 -24.81 8.40 -6.31
N PHE A 202 -26.08 8.03 -6.54
CA PHE A 202 -27.17 8.96 -6.57
C PHE A 202 -27.34 9.70 -5.23
N ILE A 203 -27.31 8.96 -4.11
CA ILE A 203 -27.38 9.53 -2.76
C ILE A 203 -26.19 10.49 -2.53
N ALA A 204 -24.96 10.03 -2.86
CA ALA A 204 -23.75 10.83 -2.72
C ALA A 204 -23.83 12.13 -3.52
N MET A 205 -24.31 12.09 -4.74
CA MET A 205 -24.41 13.27 -5.61
C MET A 205 -25.51 14.26 -5.17
N ILE A 206 -26.62 13.78 -4.60
CA ILE A 206 -27.63 14.67 -3.99
C ILE A 206 -27.03 15.51 -2.87
N VAL A 207 -26.05 15.00 -2.15
CA VAL A 207 -25.35 15.71 -1.07
C VAL A 207 -24.18 16.53 -1.63
N ALA A 208 -23.31 15.89 -2.38
CA ALA A 208 -22.04 16.47 -2.80
C ALA A 208 -22.19 17.61 -3.82
N ALA A 209 -23.07 17.46 -4.82
CA ALA A 209 -23.19 18.43 -5.88
C ALA A 209 -23.73 19.79 -5.38
N PRO A 210 -24.86 19.86 -4.63
CA PRO A 210 -25.34 21.12 -4.11
C PRO A 210 -24.36 21.76 -3.12
N LEU A 211 -23.90 20.99 -2.12
CA LEU A 211 -23.03 21.55 -1.08
C LEU A 211 -21.66 21.96 -1.62
N GLY A 212 -21.08 21.16 -2.52
CA GLY A 212 -19.81 21.48 -3.17
C GLY A 212 -19.91 22.71 -4.05
N LEU A 213 -20.97 22.81 -4.88
CA LEU A 213 -21.20 23.96 -5.76
C LEU A 213 -21.46 25.24 -4.97
N TYR A 214 -22.36 25.20 -3.98
CA TYR A 214 -22.63 26.38 -3.14
C TYR A 214 -21.39 26.80 -2.34
N SER A 215 -20.60 25.87 -1.85
CA SER A 215 -19.33 26.17 -1.19
C SER A 215 -18.36 26.88 -2.14
N ALA A 216 -18.22 26.41 -3.37
CA ALA A 216 -17.39 27.06 -4.38
C ALA A 216 -17.85 28.46 -4.71
N ILE A 217 -19.14 28.66 -5.01
CA ILE A 217 -19.72 29.97 -5.30
C ILE A 217 -19.49 30.92 -4.12
N TYR A 218 -19.79 30.47 -2.90
CA TYR A 218 -19.60 31.31 -1.73
C TYR A 218 -18.15 31.72 -1.53
N LEU A 219 -17.23 30.75 -1.58
CA LEU A 219 -15.80 30.99 -1.35
C LEU A 219 -15.14 31.81 -2.46
N SER A 220 -15.59 31.67 -3.72
CA SER A 220 -15.04 32.43 -4.87
C SER A 220 -15.58 33.84 -4.96
N GLN A 221 -16.90 34.05 -4.76
CA GLN A 221 -17.58 35.30 -5.09
C GLN A 221 -17.96 36.15 -3.87
N TYR A 222 -18.26 35.53 -2.72
CA TYR A 222 -18.88 36.24 -1.57
C TYR A 222 -18.00 36.24 -0.31
N ALA A 223 -17.12 35.26 -0.14
CA ALA A 223 -16.36 35.16 1.09
C ALA A 223 -15.25 36.21 1.20
N LYS A 224 -15.11 36.79 2.39
CA LYS A 224 -13.96 37.67 2.71
C LYS A 224 -12.65 36.87 2.61
N PRO A 225 -11.53 37.52 2.23
CA PRO A 225 -10.23 36.83 2.09
C PRO A 225 -9.82 36.02 3.32
N SER A 226 -10.13 36.48 4.54
CA SER A 226 -9.85 35.77 5.77
C SER A 226 -10.68 34.48 5.92
N VAL A 227 -11.91 34.47 5.47
CA VAL A 227 -12.77 33.26 5.46
C VAL A 227 -12.27 32.25 4.45
N ARG A 228 -11.99 32.72 3.23
CA ARG A 228 -11.44 31.87 2.16
C ARG A 228 -10.11 31.23 2.56
N SER A 229 -9.19 32.00 3.16
CA SER A 229 -7.90 31.48 3.60
C SER A 229 -7.98 30.43 4.70
N TYR A 230 -9.07 30.37 5.47
CA TYR A 230 -9.31 29.38 6.50
C TYR A 230 -10.04 28.15 5.97
N PHE A 231 -11.11 28.32 5.20
CA PHE A 231 -11.93 27.20 4.73
C PHE A 231 -11.34 26.42 3.57
N LYS A 232 -10.57 27.07 2.68
CA LYS A 232 -9.92 26.35 1.56
C LYS A 232 -8.95 25.27 2.04
N PRO A 233 -8.03 25.50 3.00
CA PRO A 233 -7.21 24.46 3.58
C PRO A 233 -8.00 23.35 4.28
N ILE A 234 -9.12 23.65 4.92
CA ILE A 234 -9.96 22.62 5.55
C ILE A 234 -10.53 21.66 4.51
N LEU A 235 -11.02 22.18 3.38
CA LEU A 235 -11.49 21.34 2.28
C LEU A 235 -10.36 20.49 1.68
N GLU A 236 -9.15 21.04 1.57
CA GLU A 236 -7.97 20.30 1.11
C GLU A 236 -7.57 19.19 2.08
N ILE A 237 -7.64 19.44 3.40
CA ILE A 237 -7.40 18.41 4.43
C ILE A 237 -8.45 17.30 4.32
N LEU A 238 -9.73 17.64 4.17
CA LEU A 238 -10.80 16.64 4.00
C LEU A 238 -10.57 15.78 2.75
N ALA A 239 -10.16 16.39 1.64
CA ALA A 239 -9.79 15.65 0.42
C ALA A 239 -8.59 14.70 0.62
N GLY A 240 -7.68 15.04 1.53
CA GLY A 240 -6.49 14.25 1.86
C GLY A 240 -6.73 13.06 2.78
N ILE A 241 -7.91 12.95 3.41
CA ILE A 241 -8.23 11.82 4.30
C ILE A 241 -8.36 10.53 3.46
N PRO A 242 -7.64 9.44 3.84
CA PRO A 242 -7.76 8.17 3.13
C PRO A 242 -9.20 7.66 3.09
N THR A 243 -9.66 7.19 1.93
CA THR A 243 -11.03 6.68 1.72
C THR A 243 -11.43 5.57 2.69
N VAL A 244 -10.46 4.76 3.14
CA VAL A 244 -10.66 3.70 4.14
C VAL A 244 -11.17 4.27 5.47
N VAL A 245 -10.67 5.45 5.89
CA VAL A 245 -11.12 6.11 7.13
C VAL A 245 -12.58 6.52 7.02
N TYR A 246 -12.99 7.08 5.89
CA TYR A 246 -14.40 7.37 5.63
C TYR A 246 -15.28 6.11 5.63
N GLY A 247 -14.77 4.99 5.08
CA GLY A 247 -15.46 3.70 5.11
C GLY A 247 -15.69 3.19 6.54
N PHE A 248 -14.67 3.24 7.39
CA PHE A 248 -14.80 2.89 8.82
C PHE A 248 -15.77 3.83 9.55
N PHE A 249 -15.70 5.13 9.29
CA PHE A 249 -16.63 6.10 9.86
C PHE A 249 -18.09 5.81 9.45
N ALA A 250 -18.31 5.48 8.17
CA ALA A 250 -19.63 5.06 7.69
C ALA A 250 -20.14 3.82 8.43
N ALA A 251 -19.31 2.79 8.56
CA ALA A 251 -19.70 1.52 9.15
C ALA A 251 -19.89 1.58 10.67
N LEU A 252 -18.99 2.26 11.38
CA LEU A 252 -18.95 2.26 12.86
C LEU A 252 -19.74 3.39 13.52
N THR A 253 -19.98 4.48 12.80
CA THR A 253 -20.63 5.67 13.38
C THR A 253 -21.94 6.00 12.68
N VAL A 254 -21.90 6.24 11.36
CA VAL A 254 -23.06 6.72 10.61
C VAL A 254 -24.11 5.61 10.43
N GLY A 255 -23.68 4.38 10.14
CA GLY A 255 -24.57 3.24 9.98
C GLY A 255 -25.39 2.93 11.25
N PRO A 256 -24.77 2.74 12.43
CA PRO A 256 -25.49 2.59 13.70
C PRO A 256 -26.40 3.76 14.04
N PHE A 257 -25.97 5.01 13.76
CA PHE A 257 -26.80 6.20 13.97
C PHE A 257 -28.05 6.20 13.09
N ILE A 258 -27.94 5.88 11.81
CA ILE A 258 -29.07 5.77 10.87
C ILE A 258 -29.99 4.64 11.29
N ARG A 259 -29.45 3.50 11.71
CA ARG A 259 -30.21 2.36 12.20
C ARG A 259 -31.04 2.74 13.44
N SER A 260 -30.43 3.29 14.48
CA SER A 260 -31.12 3.67 15.71
C SER A 260 -32.20 4.72 15.47
N SER A 261 -31.91 5.69 14.58
CA SER A 261 -32.89 6.69 14.15
C SER A 261 -34.07 6.06 13.41
N GLY A 262 -33.82 5.15 12.45
CA GLY A 262 -34.86 4.45 11.72
C GLY A 262 -35.73 3.56 12.61
N GLU A 263 -35.10 2.82 13.54
CA GLU A 263 -35.82 1.99 14.53
C GLU A 263 -36.75 2.84 15.44
N SER A 264 -36.37 4.06 15.77
CA SER A 264 -37.22 4.99 16.54
C SER A 264 -38.49 5.43 15.79
N PHE A 265 -38.46 5.36 14.43
CA PHE A 265 -39.61 5.59 13.58
C PHE A 265 -40.34 4.29 13.18
N GLY A 266 -39.99 3.15 13.79
CA GLY A 266 -40.63 1.85 13.50
C GLY A 266 -40.15 1.19 12.20
N LEU A 267 -39.03 1.64 11.61
CA LEU A 267 -38.45 1.08 10.40
C LEU A 267 -37.39 0.03 10.74
N THR A 268 -37.35 -1.05 10.00
CA THR A 268 -36.24 -2.03 10.08
C THR A 268 -35.09 -1.56 9.19
N VAL A 269 -34.01 -1.09 9.77
CA VAL A 269 -32.85 -0.52 9.07
C VAL A 269 -31.58 -1.33 9.37
N SER A 270 -30.86 -1.72 8.32
CA SER A 270 -29.54 -2.32 8.46
C SER A 270 -28.46 -1.26 8.71
N THR A 271 -27.46 -1.58 9.52
CA THR A 271 -26.25 -0.75 9.68
C THR A 271 -25.45 -0.60 8.37
N GLU A 272 -25.50 -1.63 7.53
CA GLU A 272 -24.86 -1.63 6.20
C GLU A 272 -25.84 -1.10 5.13
N SER A 273 -26.35 0.12 5.34
CA SER A 273 -27.31 0.71 4.41
C SER A 273 -26.63 1.52 3.32
N ALA A 274 -27.19 1.50 2.12
CA ALA A 274 -26.77 2.34 1.00
C ALA A 274 -26.86 3.85 1.35
N LEU A 275 -27.79 4.21 2.25
CA LEU A 275 -27.94 5.58 2.74
C LEU A 275 -26.72 6.03 3.56
N ALA A 276 -26.23 5.21 4.49
CA ALA A 276 -25.05 5.49 5.28
C ALA A 276 -23.80 5.66 4.38
N ALA A 277 -23.60 4.71 3.48
CA ALA A 277 -22.49 4.74 2.54
C ALA A 277 -22.57 5.97 1.62
N GLY A 278 -23.73 6.25 1.04
CA GLY A 278 -23.94 7.38 0.13
C GLY A 278 -23.77 8.75 0.78
N LEU A 279 -24.24 8.92 2.02
CA LEU A 279 -24.05 10.16 2.77
C LEU A 279 -22.58 10.44 3.06
N VAL A 280 -21.83 9.44 3.54
CA VAL A 280 -20.40 9.60 3.84
C VAL A 280 -19.59 9.80 2.56
N MET A 281 -19.90 9.07 1.47
CA MET A 281 -19.31 9.33 0.16
C MET A 281 -19.62 10.74 -0.34
N GLY A 282 -20.84 11.23 -0.12
CA GLY A 282 -21.22 12.59 -0.45
C GLY A 282 -20.32 13.62 0.24
N ILE A 283 -20.11 13.48 1.56
CA ILE A 283 -19.19 14.34 2.33
C ILE A 283 -17.77 14.28 1.78
N MET A 284 -17.28 13.09 1.47
CA MET A 284 -15.94 12.88 0.91
C MET A 284 -15.76 13.58 -0.46
N ILE A 285 -16.80 13.65 -1.27
CA ILE A 285 -16.76 14.21 -2.63
C ILE A 285 -16.92 15.75 -2.62
N ILE A 286 -17.52 16.36 -1.59
CA ILE A 286 -17.71 17.82 -1.48
C ILE A 286 -16.44 18.62 -1.82
N PRO A 287 -15.25 18.33 -1.25
CA PRO A 287 -14.04 19.09 -1.55
C PRO A 287 -13.65 19.06 -3.03
N TYR A 288 -13.82 17.90 -3.69
CA TYR A 288 -13.49 17.74 -5.12
C TYR A 288 -14.44 18.57 -6.00
N VAL A 289 -15.75 18.50 -5.71
CA VAL A 289 -16.74 19.32 -6.44
C VAL A 289 -16.48 20.81 -6.21
N SER A 290 -16.19 21.20 -4.97
CA SER A 290 -15.89 22.59 -4.63
C SER A 290 -14.62 23.09 -5.32
N SER A 291 -13.54 22.31 -5.33
CA SER A 291 -12.28 22.69 -5.97
C SER A 291 -12.42 22.81 -7.49
N LEU A 292 -13.02 21.81 -8.14
CA LEU A 292 -13.26 21.85 -9.59
C LEU A 292 -14.17 23.02 -10.01
N SER A 293 -15.16 23.34 -9.17
CA SER A 293 -16.06 24.47 -9.44
C SER A 293 -15.37 25.83 -9.21
N ASP A 294 -14.51 25.97 -8.18
CA ASP A 294 -13.71 27.18 -7.92
C ASP A 294 -12.73 27.48 -9.08
N ASP A 295 -12.18 26.43 -9.72
CA ASP A 295 -11.24 26.58 -10.85
C ASP A 295 -11.90 27.10 -12.15
N VAL A 296 -13.22 26.95 -12.28
CA VAL A 296 -14.00 27.39 -13.47
C VAL A 296 -14.67 28.73 -13.26
N MET A 297 -14.81 29.22 -12.03
CA MET A 297 -15.44 30.48 -11.65
C MET A 297 -14.43 31.63 -11.54
#